data_37b7adc0de159bc92a03c5e1e99eedf2
#
_entry.id   37b7adc0de159bc92a03c5e1e99eedf2
#
_cell.length_a   1.000
_cell.length_b   1.000
_cell.length_c   1.000
_cell.angle_alpha   90.00
_cell.angle_beta   90.00
_cell.angle_gamma   90.00
#
_symmetry.space_group_name_H-M   'P 1'
#
loop_
_entity.id
_entity.type
_entity.pdbx_description
1 polymer ?
#
loop_
_entity_poly.entity_id
_entity_poly.type
_entity_poly.pdbx_seq_one_letter_code
_entity_poly.pdbx_strand_id
1 'polypeptide(L)'
;IFIGFDTEIQSELFIKKWITKKQLFVPKIENNKMLLVRITSWEELKPGHFGILEPESSNNYTGIIDLVITPSIVYDQKGYRLGYGKGYYDKYFALNNYKTSIGLSYDKLLKSSVPIANHDRPVDIIITEEKTLVINEKYNSNNKCKNNT
;
A
#
# COMPACT_ATOMS: atom_id res chain seq x y z
N ILE A 1 -5.54 -2.09 1.71
CA ILE A 1 -4.42 -3.04 1.48
C ILE A 1 -4.55 -3.72 0.13
N PHE A 2 -3.44 -3.93 -0.55
CA PHE A 2 -3.38 -4.71 -1.78
C PHE A 2 -3.69 -6.19 -1.55
N ILE A 3 -4.08 -6.88 -2.62
CA ILE A 3 -4.22 -8.34 -2.62
C ILE A 3 -3.01 -8.91 -3.35
N GLY A 4 -2.21 -9.70 -2.65
CA GLY A 4 -0.97 -10.26 -3.19
C GLY A 4 -1.22 -11.17 -4.39
N PHE A 5 -0.47 -10.95 -5.45
CA PHE A 5 -0.56 -11.70 -6.69
C PHE A 5 0.83 -12.22 -7.08
N ASP A 6 0.89 -13.45 -7.58
CA ASP A 6 2.12 -14.11 -8.02
C ASP A 6 3.20 -14.10 -6.93
N THR A 7 4.30 -13.39 -7.15
CA THR A 7 5.46 -13.33 -6.24
C THR A 7 5.33 -12.28 -5.15
N GLU A 8 4.25 -11.49 -5.16
CA GLU A 8 3.99 -10.51 -4.11
C GLU A 8 3.74 -11.17 -2.75
N ILE A 9 3.95 -10.40 -1.68
CA ILE A 9 3.60 -10.83 -0.32
C ILE A 9 2.11 -11.12 -0.25
N GLN A 10 1.75 -12.31 0.24
CA GLN A 10 0.35 -12.72 0.32
C GLN A 10 -0.33 -12.07 1.52
N SER A 11 -1.44 -11.38 1.27
CA SER A 11 -2.17 -10.58 2.25
C SER A 11 -3.45 -11.22 2.78
N GLU A 12 -3.82 -12.41 2.30
CA GLU A 12 -5.10 -13.07 2.63
C GLU A 12 -5.29 -13.26 4.13
N LEU A 13 -4.32 -13.83 4.82
CA LEU A 13 -4.44 -14.09 6.27
C LEU A 13 -4.55 -12.79 7.07
N PHE A 14 -3.82 -11.77 6.68
CA PHE A 14 -3.89 -10.45 7.29
C PHE A 14 -5.28 -9.84 7.09
N ILE A 15 -5.80 -9.87 5.87
CA ILE A 15 -7.14 -9.36 5.56
C ILE A 15 -8.19 -10.08 6.36
N LYS A 16 -8.18 -11.42 6.39
CA LYS A 16 -9.13 -12.23 7.14
C LYS A 16 -9.09 -11.94 8.64
N LYS A 17 -7.92 -11.68 9.20
CA LYS A 17 -7.76 -11.32 10.62
C LYS A 17 -8.37 -9.97 10.97
N TRP A 18 -8.21 -8.99 10.10
CA TRP A 18 -8.57 -7.60 10.41
C TRP A 18 -9.93 -7.16 9.89
N ILE A 19 -10.52 -7.91 8.94
CA ILE A 19 -11.76 -7.52 8.26
C ILE A 19 -12.95 -7.34 9.21
N THR A 20 -12.97 -8.05 10.32
CA THR A 20 -14.00 -7.93 11.36
C THR A 20 -13.71 -6.84 12.39
N LYS A 21 -12.48 -6.31 12.41
CA LYS A 21 -12.01 -5.34 13.42
C LYS A 21 -11.82 -3.95 12.86
N LYS A 22 -11.58 -3.82 11.56
CA LYS A 22 -11.30 -2.58 10.86
C LYS A 22 -12.11 -2.53 9.57
N GLN A 23 -12.36 -1.32 9.09
CA GLN A 23 -12.89 -1.13 7.75
C GLN A 23 -11.76 -1.37 6.75
N LEU A 24 -11.91 -2.41 5.94
CA LEU A 24 -10.93 -2.77 4.94
C LEU A 24 -11.40 -2.39 3.54
N PHE A 25 -10.48 -1.76 2.82
CA PHE A 25 -10.64 -1.39 1.42
C PHE A 25 -9.56 -2.10 0.61
N VAL A 26 -9.95 -2.61 -0.54
CA VAL A 26 -9.04 -3.28 -1.48
C VAL A 26 -9.12 -2.60 -2.84
N PRO A 27 -8.04 -2.66 -3.64
CA PRO A 27 -8.04 -2.03 -4.94
C PRO A 27 -8.85 -2.82 -5.95
N LYS A 28 -9.54 -2.09 -6.82
CA LYS A 28 -10.17 -2.61 -8.03
C LYS A 28 -9.75 -1.74 -9.20
N ILE A 29 -9.31 -2.35 -10.28
CA ILE A 29 -8.97 -1.64 -11.51
C ILE A 29 -10.18 -1.65 -12.44
N GLU A 30 -10.66 -0.47 -12.79
CA GLU A 30 -11.78 -0.29 -13.70
C GLU A 30 -11.56 0.97 -14.54
N ASN A 31 -11.67 0.83 -15.87
CA ASN A 31 -11.46 1.93 -16.82
C ASN A 31 -10.10 2.64 -16.60
N ASN A 32 -9.03 1.87 -16.40
CA ASN A 32 -7.67 2.37 -16.13
C ASN A 32 -7.55 3.24 -14.87
N LYS A 33 -8.47 3.06 -13.92
CA LYS A 33 -8.46 3.74 -12.61
C LYS A 33 -8.43 2.72 -11.49
N MET A 34 -7.77 3.08 -10.41
CA MET A 34 -7.79 2.29 -9.18
C MET A 34 -8.89 2.80 -8.28
N LEU A 35 -9.89 1.97 -8.06
CA LEU A 35 -10.96 2.21 -7.09
C LEU A 35 -10.58 1.59 -5.75
N LEU A 36 -11.02 2.20 -4.66
CA LEU A 36 -10.90 1.66 -3.31
C LEU A 36 -12.27 1.16 -2.87
N VAL A 37 -12.44 -0.15 -2.81
CA VAL A 37 -13.73 -0.76 -2.52
C VAL A 37 -13.70 -1.46 -1.17
N ARG A 38 -14.66 -1.11 -0.31
CA ARG A 38 -14.81 -1.74 0.99
C ARG A 38 -15.28 -3.19 0.81
N ILE A 39 -14.66 -4.09 1.56
CA ILE A 39 -15.10 -5.47 1.68
C ILE A 39 -15.41 -5.80 3.14
N THR A 40 -16.37 -6.69 3.36
CA THR A 40 -16.76 -7.18 4.69
C THR A 40 -16.47 -8.67 4.86
N SER A 41 -16.13 -9.36 3.77
CA SER A 41 -15.79 -10.77 3.73
C SER A 41 -14.81 -11.05 2.60
N TRP A 42 -13.89 -11.99 2.84
CA TRP A 42 -12.95 -12.44 1.81
C TRP A 42 -13.67 -13.06 0.60
N GLU A 43 -14.80 -13.69 0.83
CA GLU A 43 -15.60 -14.36 -0.18
C GLU A 43 -16.26 -13.41 -1.19
N GLU A 44 -16.28 -12.11 -0.91
CA GLU A 44 -16.73 -11.09 -1.87
C GLU A 44 -15.76 -10.93 -3.05
N LEU A 45 -14.54 -11.45 -2.93
CA LEU A 45 -13.52 -11.31 -3.95
C LEU A 45 -13.66 -12.38 -5.03
N LYS A 46 -13.53 -11.96 -6.30
CA LYS A 46 -13.59 -12.81 -7.49
C LYS A 46 -12.39 -12.52 -8.38
N PRO A 47 -11.93 -13.48 -9.20
CA PRO A 47 -10.89 -13.23 -10.18
C PRO A 47 -11.29 -12.08 -11.12
N GLY A 48 -10.46 -11.06 -11.21
CA GLY A 48 -10.65 -9.90 -12.04
C GLY A 48 -9.52 -9.74 -13.05
N HIS A 49 -8.99 -8.53 -13.18
CA HIS A 49 -7.91 -8.20 -14.10
C HIS A 49 -6.68 -9.09 -13.86
N PHE A 50 -6.18 -9.74 -14.89
CA PHE A 50 -5.01 -10.66 -14.84
C PHE A 50 -5.15 -11.79 -13.81
N GLY A 51 -6.38 -12.19 -13.45
CA GLY A 51 -6.62 -13.20 -12.43
C GLY A 51 -6.43 -12.72 -10.98
N ILE A 52 -6.12 -11.45 -10.78
CA ILE A 52 -6.02 -10.85 -9.44
C ILE A 52 -7.42 -10.78 -8.83
N LEU A 53 -7.56 -11.21 -7.58
CA LEU A 53 -8.84 -11.13 -6.88
C LEU A 53 -9.22 -9.68 -6.65
N GLU A 54 -10.47 -9.35 -6.95
CA GLU A 54 -11.03 -8.02 -6.72
C GLU A 54 -12.52 -8.09 -6.37
N PRO A 55 -13.09 -7.06 -5.72
CA PRO A 55 -14.52 -7.06 -5.41
C PRO A 55 -15.36 -6.84 -6.67
N GLU A 56 -16.57 -7.38 -6.68
CA GLU A 56 -17.53 -7.16 -7.77
C GLU A 56 -18.08 -5.73 -7.76
N SER A 57 -18.26 -5.15 -6.58
CA SER A 57 -18.71 -3.77 -6.42
C SER A 57 -17.73 -2.78 -7.04
N SER A 58 -18.23 -1.72 -7.62
CA SER A 58 -17.44 -0.58 -8.11
C SER A 58 -17.70 0.69 -7.28
N ASN A 59 -18.15 0.52 -6.04
CA ASN A 59 -18.41 1.62 -5.13
C ASN A 59 -17.09 2.18 -4.57
N ASN A 60 -16.57 3.21 -5.24
CA ASN A 60 -15.29 3.81 -4.89
C ASN A 60 -15.38 4.67 -3.63
N TYR A 61 -14.59 4.35 -2.61
CA TYR A 61 -14.44 5.19 -1.44
C TYR A 61 -13.48 6.35 -1.73
N THR A 62 -13.94 7.58 -1.49
CA THR A 62 -13.18 8.81 -1.76
C THR A 62 -12.74 9.55 -0.50
N GLY A 63 -13.04 9.02 0.67
CA GLY A 63 -12.63 9.60 1.95
C GLY A 63 -11.18 9.31 2.31
N ILE A 64 -10.78 9.74 3.49
CA ILE A 64 -9.41 9.58 3.99
C ILE A 64 -9.22 8.16 4.50
N ILE A 65 -8.15 7.51 4.02
CA ILE A 65 -7.69 6.21 4.50
C ILE A 65 -6.66 6.43 5.60
N ASP A 66 -6.82 5.78 6.74
CA ASP A 66 -5.87 5.90 7.85
C ASP A 66 -4.53 5.25 7.53
N LEU A 67 -4.55 4.08 6.92
CA LEU A 67 -3.35 3.31 6.61
C LEU A 67 -3.45 2.65 5.24
N VAL A 68 -2.51 2.97 4.36
CA VAL A 68 -2.38 2.33 3.04
C VAL A 68 -1.21 1.36 3.08
N ILE A 69 -1.48 0.08 2.88
CA ILE A 69 -0.44 -0.95 2.74
C ILE A 69 -0.23 -1.20 1.25
N THR A 70 0.97 -0.90 0.79
CA THR A 70 1.30 -0.70 -0.62
C THR A 70 2.17 -1.84 -1.16
N PRO A 71 1.83 -2.42 -2.32
CA PRO A 71 2.66 -3.42 -2.97
C PRO A 71 3.78 -2.78 -3.78
N SER A 72 4.77 -3.60 -4.15
CA SER A 72 5.81 -3.22 -5.09
C SER A 72 6.53 -4.45 -5.62
N ILE A 73 7.16 -4.33 -6.77
CA ILE A 73 8.15 -5.31 -7.22
C ILE A 73 9.40 -5.19 -6.35
N VAL A 74 9.89 -3.96 -6.16
CA VAL A 74 11.08 -3.63 -5.38
C VAL A 74 10.91 -2.29 -4.70
N TYR A 75 11.38 -2.17 -3.46
CA TYR A 75 11.56 -0.89 -2.76
C TYR A 75 13.04 -0.53 -2.67
N ASP A 76 13.33 0.76 -2.65
CA ASP A 76 14.63 1.24 -2.20
C ASP A 76 14.58 1.75 -0.74
N GLN A 77 15.75 2.03 -0.19
CA GLN A 77 15.87 2.48 1.21
C GLN A 77 15.32 3.88 1.46
N LYS A 78 14.97 4.61 0.40
CA LYS A 78 14.35 5.95 0.49
C LYS A 78 12.83 5.89 0.41
N GLY A 79 12.25 4.70 0.28
CA GLY A 79 10.81 4.51 0.23
C GLY A 79 10.20 4.54 -1.17
N TYR A 80 11.01 4.75 -2.19
CA TYR A 80 10.55 4.68 -3.58
C TYR A 80 10.42 3.24 -4.03
N ARG A 81 9.55 3.00 -5.00
CA ARG A 81 9.24 1.66 -5.46
C ARG A 81 9.26 1.56 -6.97
N LEU A 82 9.68 0.40 -7.44
CA LEU A 82 9.51 -0.05 -8.80
C LEU A 82 8.23 -0.88 -8.88
N GLY A 83 7.20 -0.35 -9.54
CA GLY A 83 5.94 -1.03 -9.76
C GLY A 83 5.78 -1.55 -11.18
N TYR A 84 4.55 -1.87 -11.56
CA TYR A 84 4.21 -2.45 -12.86
C TYR A 84 4.02 -1.39 -13.98
N GLY A 85 4.37 -0.13 -13.73
CA GLY A 85 4.39 0.94 -14.73
C GLY A 85 3.10 1.72 -14.92
N LYS A 86 2.00 1.37 -14.23
CA LYS A 86 0.72 2.07 -14.36
C LYS A 86 0.58 3.29 -13.45
N GLY A 87 1.39 3.39 -12.37
CA GLY A 87 1.39 4.53 -11.46
C GLY A 87 0.11 4.69 -10.63
N TYR A 88 -0.65 3.64 -10.41
CA TYR A 88 -1.91 3.72 -9.66
C TYR A 88 -1.74 4.25 -8.25
N TYR A 89 -0.73 3.77 -7.52
CA TYR A 89 -0.46 4.21 -6.15
C TYR A 89 0.12 5.62 -6.10
N ASP A 90 0.98 5.99 -7.05
CA ASP A 90 1.50 7.36 -7.11
C ASP A 90 0.39 8.37 -7.40
N LYS A 91 -0.55 8.04 -8.28
CA LYS A 91 -1.75 8.85 -8.53
C LYS A 91 -2.61 8.98 -7.28
N TYR A 92 -2.81 7.87 -6.56
CA TYR A 92 -3.57 7.89 -5.31
C TYR A 92 -2.88 8.74 -4.24
N PHE A 93 -1.59 8.57 -4.05
CA PHE A 93 -0.82 9.34 -3.06
C PHE A 93 -0.83 10.84 -3.36
N ALA A 94 -0.84 11.22 -4.64
CA ALA A 94 -0.93 12.61 -5.05
C ALA A 94 -2.24 13.30 -4.64
N LEU A 95 -3.32 12.54 -4.37
CA LEU A 95 -4.58 13.07 -3.88
C LEU A 95 -4.54 13.47 -2.40
N ASN A 96 -3.55 13.04 -1.64
CA ASN A 96 -3.41 13.26 -0.19
C ASN A 96 -4.61 12.80 0.64
N ASN A 97 -5.33 11.77 0.18
CA ASN A 97 -6.49 11.21 0.88
C ASN A 97 -6.12 10.04 1.80
N TYR A 98 -4.96 10.10 2.42
CA TYR A 98 -4.48 9.09 3.35
C TYR A 98 -3.60 9.73 4.44
N LYS A 99 -3.44 9.03 5.57
CA LYS A 99 -2.61 9.50 6.69
C LYS A 99 -1.22 8.88 6.66
N THR A 100 -1.13 7.57 6.50
CA THR A 100 0.13 6.83 6.57
C THR A 100 0.20 5.80 5.45
N SER A 101 1.35 5.68 4.80
CA SER A 101 1.64 4.63 3.83
C SER A 101 2.74 3.71 4.33
N ILE A 102 2.52 2.40 4.20
CA ILE A 102 3.49 1.35 4.52
C ILE A 102 3.76 0.54 3.27
N GLY A 103 5.03 0.31 2.96
CA GLY A 103 5.46 -0.65 1.97
C GLY A 103 5.87 -1.97 2.64
N LEU A 104 5.44 -3.09 2.08
CA LEU A 104 5.91 -4.41 2.49
C LEU A 104 6.91 -4.93 1.48
N SER A 105 8.01 -5.47 1.96
CA SER A 105 9.06 -6.03 1.12
C SER A 105 9.77 -7.17 1.83
N TYR A 106 10.32 -8.10 1.07
CA TYR A 106 11.35 -9.00 1.58
C TYR A 106 12.67 -8.23 1.69
N ASP A 107 13.38 -8.41 2.80
CA ASP A 107 14.62 -7.66 3.06
C ASP A 107 15.64 -7.81 1.94
N LYS A 108 15.78 -9.02 1.40
CA LYS A 108 16.69 -9.31 0.27
C LYS A 108 16.36 -8.55 -1.02
N LEU A 109 15.14 -8.04 -1.15
CA LEU A 109 14.71 -7.29 -2.33
C LEU A 109 14.89 -5.78 -2.19
N LEU A 110 15.27 -5.29 -1.00
CA LEU A 110 15.57 -3.88 -0.84
C LEU A 110 16.81 -3.49 -1.67
N LYS A 111 16.71 -2.36 -2.36
CA LYS A 111 17.79 -1.80 -3.18
C LYS A 111 18.30 -0.50 -2.57
N SER A 112 19.50 -0.08 -2.96
CA SER A 112 20.03 1.23 -2.56
C SER A 112 19.26 2.36 -3.24
N SER A 113 18.88 2.19 -4.50
CA SER A 113 18.05 3.13 -5.24
C SER A 113 17.29 2.42 -6.37
N VAL A 114 16.13 2.97 -6.71
CA VAL A 114 15.37 2.60 -7.91
C VAL A 114 15.21 3.84 -8.80
N PRO A 115 14.97 3.67 -10.11
CA PRO A 115 14.64 4.79 -10.98
C PRO A 115 13.38 5.51 -10.48
N ILE A 116 13.43 6.85 -10.42
CA ILE A 116 12.30 7.67 -9.99
C ILE A 116 12.00 8.75 -11.02
N ALA A 117 10.73 9.17 -11.07
CA ALA A 117 10.24 10.32 -11.82
C ALA A 117 9.67 11.36 -10.85
N ASN A 118 9.46 12.59 -11.32
CA ASN A 118 9.03 13.70 -10.47
C ASN A 118 7.69 13.47 -9.78
N HIS A 119 6.82 12.64 -10.36
CA HIS A 119 5.50 12.32 -9.80
C HIS A 119 5.52 11.12 -8.83
N ASP A 120 6.65 10.43 -8.68
CA ASP A 120 6.76 9.30 -7.79
C ASP A 120 6.74 9.75 -6.33
N ARG A 121 6.03 8.99 -5.48
CA ARG A 121 5.88 9.29 -4.06
C ARG A 121 6.45 8.15 -3.23
N PRO A 122 7.36 8.45 -2.29
CA PRO A 122 7.86 7.42 -1.38
C PRO A 122 6.79 7.03 -0.37
N VAL A 123 6.88 5.81 0.16
CA VAL A 123 6.09 5.40 1.33
C VAL A 123 6.68 5.99 2.61
N ASP A 124 5.85 6.08 3.65
CA ASP A 124 6.30 6.61 4.94
C ASP A 124 7.16 5.62 5.73
N ILE A 125 6.84 4.35 5.62
CA ILE A 125 7.49 3.26 6.37
C ILE A 125 7.61 2.04 5.46
N ILE A 126 8.76 1.35 5.52
CA ILE A 126 8.93 0.04 4.90
C ILE A 126 9.06 -1.00 6.02
N ILE A 127 8.34 -2.10 5.89
CA ILE A 127 8.44 -3.24 6.80
C ILE A 127 8.90 -4.46 6.02
N THR A 128 9.95 -5.10 6.51
CA THR A 128 10.45 -6.38 6.02
C THR A 128 10.38 -7.42 7.14
N GLU A 129 10.67 -8.67 6.83
CA GLU A 129 10.76 -9.72 7.86
C GLU A 129 11.94 -9.50 8.83
N GLU A 130 12.89 -8.64 8.47
CA GLU A 130 14.10 -8.38 9.25
C GLU A 130 14.03 -7.05 10.03
N LYS A 131 13.38 -6.03 9.46
CA LYS A 131 13.42 -4.67 10.02
C LYS A 131 12.28 -3.77 9.59
N THR A 132 12.18 -2.63 10.27
CA THR A 132 11.31 -1.52 9.92
C THR A 132 12.16 -0.30 9.58
N LEU A 133 11.96 0.26 8.39
CA LEU A 133 12.60 1.50 7.95
C LEU A 133 11.61 2.64 8.00
N VAL A 134 11.84 3.63 8.85
CA VAL A 134 11.04 4.84 8.94
C VAL A 134 11.60 5.87 7.97
N ILE A 135 10.89 6.14 6.90
CA ILE A 135 11.28 7.07 5.84
C ILE A 135 10.82 8.49 6.19
N ASN A 136 9.55 8.65 6.56
CA ASN A 136 8.99 9.92 6.96
C ASN A 136 9.32 10.18 8.44
N GLU A 137 10.12 11.21 8.70
CA GLU A 137 10.64 11.54 10.03
C GLU A 137 9.54 11.81 11.09
N LYS A 138 8.33 12.19 10.67
CA LYS A 138 7.23 12.38 11.62
C LYS A 138 6.88 11.12 12.42
N TYR A 139 7.24 9.94 11.92
CA TYR A 139 7.05 8.64 12.58
C TYR A 139 8.27 8.18 13.38
N ASN A 140 9.35 8.97 13.40
CA ASN A 140 10.53 8.64 14.16
C ASN A 140 10.32 9.01 15.64
N SER A 141 10.41 8.02 16.55
CA SER A 141 10.19 8.21 17.99
C SER A 141 11.14 9.24 18.63
N ASN A 142 12.30 9.47 18.03
CA ASN A 142 13.27 10.45 18.51
C ASN A 142 12.83 11.91 18.26
N ASN A 143 11.85 12.17 17.44
CA ASN A 143 11.33 13.51 17.19
C ASN A 143 10.20 13.91 18.14
N LYS A 144 9.65 12.98 18.91
CA LYS A 144 8.58 13.30 19.89
C LYS A 144 9.07 14.11 21.11
N CYS A 145 10.37 14.12 21.39
CA CYS A 145 10.93 14.85 22.53
C CYS A 145 11.29 16.32 22.25
N LYS A 146 11.19 16.78 20.99
CA LYS A 146 11.58 18.17 20.64
C LYS A 146 10.42 19.18 20.57
N ASN A 147 9.17 18.72 20.64
CA ASN A 147 8.00 19.60 20.49
C ASN A 147 7.24 19.87 21.80
N ASN A 148 7.82 19.56 22.96
CA ASN A 148 7.26 19.87 24.27
C ASN A 148 8.15 20.82 25.09
N THR A 149 8.67 21.81 24.42
CA THR A 149 9.29 22.98 25.12
C THR A 149 8.73 24.27 24.54
#